data_06b0194adbd43360d6677bc159c42868
#
_entry.id   06b0194adbd43360d6677bc159c42868
#
_cell.length_a   1.000
_cell.length_b   1.000
_cell.length_c   1.000
_cell.angle_alpha   90.00
_cell.angle_beta   90.00
_cell.angle_gamma   90.00
#
_symmetry.space_group_name_H-M   'P 1'
#
loop_
_entity.id
_entity.type
_entity.pdbx_description
1 polymer ?
#
loop_
_entity_poly.entity_id
_entity_poly.type
_entity_poly.pdbx_seq_one_letter_code
_entity_poly.pdbx_strand_id
1 'polypeptide(L)'
;MVLMCLKIFLARIIDVTLGTVRTVLVVRGRKNTAALIAFVEVLIWFLIAREALTTDLTSWLIPICYAGGYATGTYIGSYITVNFMESLIGVQVTTKEASVDKMIKEIRDAGFGVSVIDLKNPSDSHNKKMLMIQLNKSKLKVLTHIIRKNDKDAFVVISDTKYVQNGIIKWHLS
;
A
#
# COMPACT_ATOMS: atom_id res chain seq x y z
N MET A 1 -38.99 -0.46 4.39
CA MET A 1 -38.02 -1.52 4.67
C MET A 1 -36.83 -1.52 3.74
N VAL A 2 -37.00 -1.66 2.41
CA VAL A 2 -35.88 -1.65 1.42
C VAL A 2 -35.05 -0.37 1.48
N LEU A 3 -35.67 0.80 1.53
CA LEU A 3 -34.99 2.10 1.62
C LEU A 3 -34.12 2.21 2.89
N MET A 4 -34.57 1.62 3.98
CA MET A 4 -33.82 1.60 5.25
C MET A 4 -32.62 0.66 5.18
N CYS A 5 -32.78 -0.55 4.62
CA CYS A 5 -31.68 -1.47 4.35
C CYS A 5 -30.61 -0.80 3.48
N LEU A 6 -31.03 -0.07 2.44
CA LEU A 6 -30.09 0.65 1.56
C LEU A 6 -29.33 1.75 2.31
N LYS A 7 -30.00 2.52 3.16
CA LYS A 7 -29.35 3.55 4.00
C LYS A 7 -28.30 2.92 4.94
N ILE A 8 -28.67 1.85 5.65
CA ILE A 8 -27.76 1.13 6.55
C ILE A 8 -26.56 0.57 5.77
N PHE A 9 -26.80 -0.04 4.62
CA PHE A 9 -25.77 -0.60 3.76
C PHE A 9 -24.77 0.47 3.29
N LEU A 10 -25.26 1.60 2.73
CA LEU A 10 -24.40 2.68 2.25
C LEU A 10 -23.63 3.36 3.39
N ALA A 11 -24.27 3.59 4.50
CA ALA A 11 -23.66 4.20 5.67
C ALA A 11 -22.55 3.30 6.25
N ARG A 12 -22.76 1.96 6.26
CA ARG A 12 -21.72 1.00 6.67
C ARG A 12 -20.55 0.96 5.71
N ILE A 13 -20.77 1.09 4.41
CA ILE A 13 -19.66 1.19 3.44
C ILE A 13 -18.78 2.39 3.78
N ILE A 14 -19.36 3.57 4.02
CA ILE A 14 -18.60 4.78 4.32
C ILE A 14 -17.84 4.63 5.65
N ASP A 15 -18.51 4.21 6.70
CA ASP A 15 -17.96 4.00 8.02
C ASP A 15 -16.76 3.05 8.01
N VAL A 16 -16.92 1.86 7.43
CA VAL A 16 -15.88 0.84 7.38
C VAL A 16 -14.72 1.23 6.45
N THR A 17 -15.03 1.93 5.35
CA THR A 17 -13.99 2.47 4.46
C THR A 17 -13.10 3.47 5.19
N LEU A 18 -13.70 4.41 5.93
CA LEU A 18 -12.98 5.39 6.76
C LEU A 18 -12.13 4.70 7.83
N GLY A 19 -12.67 3.71 8.53
CA GLY A 19 -11.96 2.93 9.54
C GLY A 19 -10.75 2.20 8.98
N THR A 20 -10.88 1.61 7.79
CA THR A 20 -9.78 0.93 7.09
C THR A 20 -8.67 1.92 6.72
N VAL A 21 -9.02 3.06 6.13
CA VAL A 21 -8.08 4.14 5.79
C VAL A 21 -7.38 4.69 7.04
N ARG A 22 -8.13 4.93 8.11
CA ARG A 22 -7.60 5.39 9.40
C ARG A 22 -6.55 4.43 9.97
N THR A 23 -6.85 3.15 9.97
CA THR A 23 -5.93 2.12 10.48
C THR A 23 -4.59 2.17 9.76
N VAL A 24 -4.60 2.29 8.43
CA VAL A 24 -3.36 2.41 7.64
C VAL A 24 -2.63 3.73 7.93
N LEU A 25 -3.34 4.84 8.12
CA LEU A 25 -2.73 6.13 8.49
C LEU A 25 -2.05 6.08 9.86
N VAL A 26 -2.64 5.37 10.83
CA VAL A 26 -2.03 5.14 12.16
C VAL A 26 -0.72 4.37 12.01
N VAL A 27 -0.71 3.28 11.27
CA VAL A 27 0.51 2.48 11.01
C VAL A 27 1.60 3.29 10.32
N ARG A 28 1.21 4.25 9.46
CA ARG A 28 2.12 5.18 8.78
C ARG A 28 2.56 6.39 9.62
N GLY A 29 2.12 6.48 10.87
CA GLY A 29 2.49 7.57 11.78
C GLY A 29 1.80 8.91 11.52
N ARG A 30 0.79 8.97 10.64
CA ARG A 30 0.01 10.19 10.37
C ARG A 30 -1.07 10.41 11.42
N LYS A 31 -0.66 10.69 12.65
CA LYS A 31 -1.54 10.75 13.84
C LYS A 31 -2.68 11.76 13.71
N ASN A 32 -2.38 12.98 13.24
CA ASN A 32 -3.37 14.06 13.18
C ASN A 32 -4.48 13.75 12.15
N THR A 33 -4.12 13.28 10.97
CA THR A 33 -5.10 12.89 9.94
C THR A 33 -5.93 11.68 10.41
N ALA A 34 -5.29 10.71 11.06
CA ALA A 34 -5.99 9.55 11.61
C ALA A 34 -7.00 9.95 12.72
N ALA A 35 -6.64 10.89 13.59
CA ALA A 35 -7.53 11.40 14.64
C ALA A 35 -8.74 12.13 14.05
N LEU A 36 -8.56 12.94 13.00
CA LEU A 36 -9.66 13.63 12.33
C LEU A 36 -10.64 12.62 11.69
N ILE A 37 -10.11 11.59 11.01
CA ILE A 37 -10.94 10.53 10.42
C ILE A 37 -11.66 9.74 11.51
N ALA A 38 -11.01 9.44 12.64
CA ALA A 38 -11.64 8.75 13.77
C ALA A 38 -12.84 9.53 14.31
N PHE A 39 -12.72 10.86 14.41
CA PHE A 39 -13.83 11.70 14.86
C PHE A 39 -15.04 11.61 13.92
N VAL A 40 -14.79 11.72 12.60
CA VAL A 40 -15.85 11.60 11.59
C VAL A 40 -16.49 10.21 11.59
N GLU A 41 -15.66 9.16 11.67
CA GLU A 41 -16.10 7.75 11.73
C GLU A 41 -17.05 7.51 12.91
N VAL A 42 -16.65 7.92 14.12
CA VAL A 42 -17.47 7.75 15.32
C VAL A 42 -18.76 8.56 15.25
N LEU A 43 -18.73 9.77 14.67
CA LEU A 43 -19.92 10.59 14.48
C LEU A 43 -20.93 9.90 13.55
N ILE A 44 -20.47 9.38 12.41
CA ILE A 44 -21.31 8.63 11.46
C ILE A 44 -21.88 7.39 12.15
N TRP A 45 -21.03 6.63 12.85
CA TRP A 45 -21.46 5.44 13.58
C TRP A 45 -22.57 5.75 14.59
N PHE A 46 -22.42 6.82 15.37
CA PHE A 46 -23.42 7.24 16.37
C PHE A 46 -24.75 7.58 15.73
N LEU A 47 -24.74 8.31 14.60
CA LEU A 47 -25.97 8.66 13.88
C LEU A 47 -26.70 7.41 13.36
N ILE A 48 -25.96 6.44 12.81
CA ILE A 48 -26.51 5.17 12.31
C ILE A 48 -27.06 4.33 13.45
N ALA A 49 -26.30 4.20 14.55
CA ALA A 49 -26.72 3.44 15.72
C ALA A 49 -28.02 4.01 16.33
N ARG A 50 -28.13 5.34 16.43
CA ARG A 50 -29.35 6.01 16.90
C ARG A 50 -30.55 5.65 16.03
N GLU A 51 -30.44 5.71 14.70
CA GLU A 51 -31.52 5.38 13.76
C GLU A 51 -31.88 3.89 13.82
N ALA A 52 -30.89 3.01 13.92
CA ALA A 52 -31.10 1.57 14.02
C ALA A 52 -31.83 1.16 15.31
N LEU A 53 -31.53 1.79 16.46
CA LEU A 53 -32.16 1.49 17.75
C LEU A 53 -33.63 1.96 17.83
N THR A 54 -34.04 2.91 17.01
CA THR A 54 -35.42 3.42 16.97
C THR A 54 -36.34 2.63 16.03
N THR A 55 -35.79 1.59 15.36
CA THR A 55 -36.52 0.84 14.35
C THR A 55 -36.80 -0.59 14.83
N ASP A 56 -37.98 -1.13 14.49
CA ASP A 56 -38.33 -2.53 14.75
C ASP A 56 -37.41 -3.47 13.99
N LEU A 57 -36.50 -4.14 14.71
CA LEU A 57 -35.43 -5.03 14.18
C LEU A 57 -35.95 -6.47 13.91
N THR A 58 -37.24 -6.65 13.62
CA THR A 58 -37.84 -7.97 13.41
C THR A 58 -37.48 -8.66 12.10
N SER A 59 -36.82 -7.94 11.16
CA SER A 59 -36.49 -8.49 9.84
C SER A 59 -35.04 -8.94 9.71
N TRP A 60 -34.83 -10.17 9.30
CA TRP A 60 -33.50 -10.73 8.97
C TRP A 60 -32.75 -9.98 7.86
N LEU A 61 -33.42 -9.15 7.08
CA LEU A 61 -32.81 -8.35 6.02
C LEU A 61 -31.85 -7.29 6.58
N ILE A 62 -32.13 -6.74 7.76
CA ILE A 62 -31.31 -5.67 8.37
C ILE A 62 -29.88 -6.15 8.71
N PRO A 63 -29.70 -7.28 9.43
CA PRO A 63 -28.38 -7.85 9.67
C PRO A 63 -27.63 -8.20 8.38
N ILE A 64 -28.33 -8.69 7.35
CA ILE A 64 -27.69 -9.02 6.05
C ILE A 64 -27.20 -7.74 5.34
N CYS A 65 -28.01 -6.68 5.29
CA CYS A 65 -27.60 -5.39 4.71
C CYS A 65 -26.42 -4.77 5.47
N TYR A 66 -26.43 -4.88 6.80
CA TYR A 66 -25.35 -4.40 7.67
C TYR A 66 -24.04 -5.16 7.42
N ALA A 67 -24.08 -6.50 7.39
CA ALA A 67 -22.92 -7.34 7.13
C ALA A 67 -22.39 -7.17 5.69
N GLY A 68 -23.28 -7.06 4.71
CA GLY A 68 -22.93 -6.79 3.32
C GLY A 68 -22.24 -5.42 3.13
N GLY A 69 -22.76 -4.39 3.82
CA GLY A 69 -22.14 -3.06 3.84
C GLY A 69 -20.74 -3.08 4.45
N TYR A 70 -20.56 -3.85 5.54
CA TYR A 70 -19.25 -4.04 6.18
C TYR A 70 -18.25 -4.70 5.22
N ALA A 71 -18.62 -5.81 4.60
CA ALA A 71 -17.76 -6.53 3.66
C ALA A 71 -17.36 -5.65 2.46
N THR A 72 -18.34 -4.95 1.87
CA THR A 72 -18.11 -4.03 0.74
C THR A 72 -17.22 -2.85 1.16
N GLY A 73 -17.47 -2.25 2.32
CA GLY A 73 -16.66 -1.15 2.86
C GLY A 73 -15.21 -1.57 3.14
N THR A 74 -15.00 -2.77 3.66
CA THR A 74 -13.66 -3.34 3.86
C THR A 74 -12.93 -3.51 2.53
N TYR A 75 -13.60 -4.02 1.50
CA TYR A 75 -13.03 -4.18 0.18
C TYR A 75 -12.63 -2.84 -0.45
N ILE A 76 -13.55 -1.86 -0.42
CA ILE A 76 -13.30 -0.51 -0.95
C ILE A 76 -12.18 0.19 -0.19
N GLY A 77 -12.20 0.13 1.14
CA GLY A 77 -11.17 0.73 2.00
C GLY A 77 -9.80 0.12 1.74
N SER A 78 -9.71 -1.20 1.60
CA SER A 78 -8.47 -1.90 1.24
C SER A 78 -7.98 -1.51 -0.15
N TYR A 79 -8.89 -1.41 -1.13
CA TYR A 79 -8.55 -0.98 -2.48
C TYR A 79 -7.98 0.44 -2.51
N ILE A 80 -8.60 1.38 -1.79
CA ILE A 80 -8.13 2.76 -1.66
C ILE A 80 -6.74 2.80 -1.01
N THR A 81 -6.54 2.07 0.08
CA THR A 81 -5.25 2.09 0.80
C THR A 81 -4.11 1.49 -0.02
N VAL A 82 -4.37 0.45 -0.79
CA VAL A 82 -3.35 -0.19 -1.65
C VAL A 82 -2.98 0.66 -2.86
N ASN A 83 -3.96 1.32 -3.49
CA ASN A 83 -3.75 2.01 -4.76
C ASN A 83 -3.44 3.51 -4.62
N PHE A 84 -4.01 4.18 -3.62
CA PHE A 84 -3.88 5.64 -3.47
C PHE A 84 -2.90 6.07 -2.37
N MET A 85 -2.55 5.17 -1.44
CA MET A 85 -1.52 5.51 -0.47
C MET A 85 -0.14 5.16 -1.03
N GLU A 86 0.63 6.21 -1.37
CA GLU A 86 2.02 6.06 -1.79
C GLU A 86 2.83 5.29 -0.73
N SER A 87 3.44 4.19 -1.15
CA SER A 87 4.34 3.40 -0.31
C SER A 87 5.74 3.47 -0.89
N LEU A 88 6.70 3.87 -0.06
CA LEU A 88 8.11 3.69 -0.38
C LEU A 88 8.47 2.22 -0.17
N ILE A 89 9.13 1.65 -1.15
CA ILE A 89 9.63 0.28 -1.09
C ILE A 89 11.13 0.25 -1.33
N GLY A 90 11.81 -0.62 -0.61
CA GLY A 90 13.20 -1.01 -0.86
C GLY A 90 13.23 -2.24 -1.75
N VAL A 91 13.95 -2.16 -2.86
CA VAL A 91 14.18 -3.29 -3.75
C VAL A 91 15.67 -3.65 -3.69
N GLN A 92 15.94 -4.89 -3.32
CA GLN A 92 17.27 -5.48 -3.33
C GLN A 92 17.35 -6.47 -4.48
N VAL A 93 18.32 -6.29 -5.38
CA VAL A 93 18.50 -7.12 -6.55
C VAL A 93 19.88 -7.77 -6.49
N THR A 94 19.94 -9.07 -6.33
CA THR A 94 21.22 -9.82 -6.42
C THR A 94 21.35 -10.38 -7.82
N THR A 95 22.43 -10.00 -8.50
CA THR A 95 22.70 -10.35 -9.91
C THR A 95 24.16 -10.70 -10.12
N LYS A 96 24.48 -11.30 -11.26
CA LYS A 96 25.84 -11.62 -11.69
C LYS A 96 26.58 -10.36 -12.09
N GLU A 97 27.88 -10.28 -11.82
CA GLU A 97 28.72 -9.11 -12.10
C GLU A 97 28.65 -8.64 -13.56
N ALA A 98 28.60 -9.56 -14.52
CA ALA A 98 28.57 -9.25 -15.97
C ALA A 98 27.34 -8.41 -16.41
N SER A 99 26.23 -8.46 -15.65
CA SER A 99 24.98 -7.75 -16.00
C SER A 99 24.82 -6.41 -15.28
N VAL A 100 25.69 -6.12 -14.32
CA VAL A 100 25.51 -5.02 -13.36
C VAL A 100 25.62 -3.66 -13.98
N ASP A 101 26.69 -3.38 -14.75
CA ASP A 101 26.97 -2.03 -15.23
C ASP A 101 25.89 -1.50 -16.18
N LYS A 102 25.41 -2.38 -17.07
CA LYS A 102 24.31 -2.06 -17.98
C LYS A 102 23.01 -1.83 -17.21
N MET A 103 22.72 -2.68 -16.24
CA MET A 103 21.52 -2.57 -15.39
C MET A 103 21.56 -1.29 -14.59
N ILE A 104 22.68 -0.92 -13.98
CA ILE A 104 22.85 0.34 -13.23
C ILE A 104 22.58 1.55 -14.12
N LYS A 105 23.13 1.56 -15.34
CA LYS A 105 22.91 2.65 -16.29
C LYS A 105 21.43 2.81 -16.62
N GLU A 106 20.75 1.73 -17.01
CA GLU A 106 19.32 1.77 -17.33
C GLU A 106 18.45 2.19 -16.11
N ILE A 107 18.81 1.77 -14.90
CA ILE A 107 18.13 2.16 -13.65
C ILE A 107 18.29 3.67 -13.39
N ARG A 108 19.50 4.20 -13.57
CA ARG A 108 19.79 5.64 -13.41
C ARG A 108 19.13 6.50 -14.49
N ASP A 109 19.13 6.02 -15.73
CA ASP A 109 18.47 6.71 -16.85
C ASP A 109 16.94 6.76 -16.65
N ALA A 110 16.37 5.76 -15.98
CA ALA A 110 14.98 5.76 -15.54
C ALA A 110 14.69 6.65 -14.31
N GLY A 111 15.72 7.36 -13.79
CA GLY A 111 15.59 8.30 -12.67
C GLY A 111 15.61 7.68 -11.28
N PHE A 112 16.05 6.41 -11.14
CA PHE A 112 16.17 5.75 -9.83
C PHE A 112 17.58 5.88 -9.26
N GLY A 113 17.66 6.16 -7.95
CA GLY A 113 18.90 6.04 -7.20
C GLY A 113 19.24 4.57 -6.95
N VAL A 114 20.49 4.16 -7.22
CA VAL A 114 20.96 2.79 -6.99
C VAL A 114 22.29 2.81 -6.23
N SER A 115 22.35 2.04 -5.14
CA SER A 115 23.59 1.73 -4.42
C SER A 115 24.00 0.30 -4.73
N VAL A 116 25.31 0.06 -4.84
CA VAL A 116 25.89 -1.24 -5.19
C VAL A 116 26.69 -1.76 -4.02
N ILE A 117 26.49 -3.02 -3.67
CA ILE A 117 27.23 -3.73 -2.63
C ILE A 117 27.84 -4.99 -3.25
N ASP A 118 29.14 -5.16 -3.07
CA ASP A 118 29.85 -6.37 -3.49
C ASP A 118 29.58 -7.50 -2.51
N LEU A 119 29.04 -8.61 -3.00
CA LEU A 119 28.79 -9.81 -2.20
C LEU A 119 29.99 -10.76 -2.35
N LYS A 120 30.74 -10.93 -1.28
CA LYS A 120 31.76 -11.97 -1.19
C LYS A 120 31.12 -13.27 -0.70
N ASN A 121 30.97 -14.25 -1.58
CA ASN A 121 30.50 -15.57 -1.18
C ASN A 121 31.71 -16.53 -1.20
N PRO A 122 32.16 -17.09 -0.04
CA PRO A 122 33.29 -17.98 0.04
C PRO A 122 33.12 -19.28 -0.75
N SER A 123 31.87 -19.67 -1.03
CA SER A 123 31.52 -20.96 -1.66
C SER A 123 31.21 -20.86 -3.16
N ASP A 124 31.18 -19.66 -3.73
CA ASP A 124 30.76 -19.44 -5.12
C ASP A 124 31.87 -18.67 -5.86
N SER A 125 32.46 -19.26 -6.89
CA SER A 125 33.52 -18.66 -7.71
C SER A 125 33.03 -17.47 -8.56
N HIS A 126 31.72 -17.17 -8.53
CA HIS A 126 31.13 -16.06 -9.28
C HIS A 126 30.88 -14.88 -8.34
N ASN A 127 31.52 -13.76 -8.63
CA ASN A 127 31.23 -12.49 -7.96
C ASN A 127 29.80 -12.08 -8.22
N LYS A 128 29.02 -11.95 -7.16
CA LYS A 128 27.65 -11.42 -7.19
C LYS A 128 27.64 -10.02 -6.63
N LYS A 129 26.80 -9.17 -7.18
CA LYS A 129 26.58 -7.82 -6.66
C LYS A 129 25.12 -7.66 -6.24
N MET A 130 24.90 -6.91 -5.18
CA MET A 130 23.57 -6.54 -4.71
C MET A 130 23.34 -5.06 -5.01
N LEU A 131 22.26 -4.78 -5.72
CA LEU A 131 21.78 -3.42 -5.98
C LEU A 131 20.68 -3.10 -4.97
N MET A 132 20.79 -1.96 -4.29
CA MET A 132 19.77 -1.45 -3.38
C MET A 132 19.12 -0.21 -4.01
N ILE A 133 17.81 -0.27 -4.20
CA ILE A 133 17.02 0.77 -4.86
C ILE A 133 15.86 1.14 -3.96
N GLN A 134 15.65 2.43 -3.72
CA GLN A 134 14.48 2.95 -3.02
C GLN A 134 13.59 3.67 -4.02
N LEU A 135 12.32 3.28 -4.09
CA LEU A 135 11.38 3.87 -5.04
C LEU A 135 9.94 3.85 -4.53
N ASN A 136 9.08 4.61 -5.19
CA ASN A 136 7.65 4.52 -4.95
C ASN A 136 7.08 3.24 -5.57
N LYS A 137 6.20 2.53 -4.86
CA LYS A 137 5.57 1.27 -5.29
C LYS A 137 4.91 1.37 -6.68
N SER A 138 4.39 2.54 -7.04
CA SER A 138 3.80 2.80 -8.37
C SER A 138 4.80 2.58 -9.52
N LYS A 139 6.08 2.79 -9.29
CA LYS A 139 7.16 2.63 -10.28
C LYS A 139 7.81 1.23 -10.29
N LEU A 140 7.35 0.32 -9.43
CA LEU A 140 7.92 -1.03 -9.32
C LEU A 140 7.87 -1.81 -10.65
N LYS A 141 6.81 -1.65 -11.44
CA LYS A 141 6.68 -2.33 -12.74
C LYS A 141 7.79 -1.95 -13.71
N VAL A 142 8.16 -0.65 -13.75
CA VAL A 142 9.25 -0.15 -14.60
C VAL A 142 10.59 -0.75 -14.17
N LEU A 143 10.89 -0.71 -12.87
CA LEU A 143 12.13 -1.29 -12.34
C LEU A 143 12.21 -2.80 -12.61
N THR A 144 11.14 -3.54 -12.36
CA THR A 144 11.09 -4.99 -12.60
C THR A 144 11.32 -5.33 -14.08
N HIS A 145 10.80 -4.51 -14.99
CA HIS A 145 11.05 -4.68 -16.42
C HIS A 145 12.54 -4.50 -16.77
N ILE A 146 13.20 -3.47 -16.23
CA ILE A 146 14.64 -3.24 -16.43
C ILE A 146 15.46 -4.42 -15.89
N ILE A 147 15.14 -4.89 -14.68
CA ILE A 147 15.86 -6.02 -14.07
C ILE A 147 15.75 -7.26 -14.93
N ARG A 148 14.53 -7.67 -15.31
CA ARG A 148 14.29 -8.89 -16.09
C ARG A 148 14.86 -8.85 -17.50
N LYS A 149 14.96 -7.66 -18.08
CA LYS A 149 15.58 -7.45 -19.41
C LYS A 149 17.09 -7.73 -19.37
N ASN A 150 17.76 -7.36 -18.28
CA ASN A 150 19.21 -7.49 -18.12
C ASN A 150 19.63 -8.84 -17.52
N ASP A 151 18.86 -9.35 -16.56
CA ASP A 151 19.07 -10.65 -15.91
C ASP A 151 17.73 -11.27 -15.51
N LYS A 152 17.36 -12.35 -16.21
CA LYS A 152 16.10 -13.07 -15.95
C LYS A 152 16.14 -13.87 -14.65
N ASP A 153 17.34 -14.26 -14.21
CA ASP A 153 17.59 -15.08 -13.03
C ASP A 153 17.96 -14.25 -11.80
N ALA A 154 17.91 -12.91 -11.90
CA ALA A 154 18.20 -12.02 -10.79
C ALA A 154 17.26 -12.30 -9.60
N PHE A 155 17.85 -12.46 -8.42
CA PHE A 155 17.07 -12.61 -7.18
C PHE A 155 16.63 -11.24 -6.68
N VAL A 156 15.32 -11.04 -6.54
CA VAL A 156 14.73 -9.75 -6.18
C VAL A 156 13.96 -9.88 -4.88
N VAL A 157 14.31 -9.07 -3.89
CA VAL A 157 13.60 -8.93 -2.62
C VAL A 157 12.97 -7.55 -2.57
N ILE A 158 11.69 -7.48 -2.25
CA ILE A 158 10.95 -6.23 -2.10
C ILE A 158 10.48 -6.12 -0.66
N SER A 159 10.80 -5.00 -0.01
CA SER A 159 10.44 -4.72 1.38
C SER A 159 9.77 -3.36 1.51
N ASP A 160 8.78 -3.25 2.38
CA ASP A 160 8.17 -1.95 2.69
C ASP A 160 9.13 -1.09 3.51
N THR A 161 9.34 0.15 3.06
CA THR A 161 10.18 1.12 3.76
C THR A 161 9.32 2.07 4.57
N LYS A 162 9.46 2.02 5.90
CA LYS A 162 8.67 2.88 6.80
C LYS A 162 9.12 4.34 6.77
N TYR A 163 10.42 4.57 6.66
CA TYR A 163 11.00 5.91 6.74
C TYR A 163 12.33 5.99 5.99
N VAL A 164 12.56 7.10 5.27
CA VAL A 164 13.83 7.43 4.62
C VAL A 164 14.23 8.83 5.03
N GLN A 165 15.45 9.00 5.52
CA GLN A 165 16.03 10.29 5.86
C GLN A 165 17.24 10.56 4.95
N ASN A 166 17.34 11.78 4.40
CA ASN A 166 18.46 12.23 3.59
C ASN A 166 18.74 11.40 2.31
N GLY A 167 17.67 10.87 1.67
CA GLY A 167 17.78 10.15 0.40
C GLY A 167 17.48 11.03 -0.82
N ILE A 168 18.10 10.72 -1.97
CA ILE A 168 17.75 11.33 -3.27
C ILE A 168 16.47 10.67 -3.78
N ILE A 169 15.33 11.07 -3.25
CA ILE A 169 14.02 10.74 -3.81
C ILE A 169 13.53 11.97 -4.54
N LYS A 170 13.62 11.97 -5.87
CA LYS A 170 13.01 13.04 -6.67
C LYS A 170 11.49 12.94 -6.54
N TRP A 171 10.93 13.77 -5.68
CA TRP A 171 9.49 14.04 -5.65
C TRP A 171 9.19 14.92 -6.86
N HIS A 172 8.67 14.35 -7.94
CA HIS A 172 8.00 15.16 -8.94
C HIS A 172 6.65 15.57 -8.36
N LEU A 173 6.61 16.76 -7.75
CA LEU A 173 5.39 17.54 -7.56
C LEU A 173 4.96 17.98 -8.96
N SER A 174 3.94 17.33 -9.49
CA SER A 174 3.13 17.80 -10.60
C SER A 174 1.67 17.65 -10.23
#